data_929aeb1061c158239cc9e41bff6ced01
#
_entry.id   929aeb1061c158239cc9e41bff6ced01
#
_cell.length_a   1.000
_cell.length_b   1.000
_cell.length_c   1.000
_cell.angle_alpha   90.00
_cell.angle_beta   90.00
_cell.angle_gamma   90.00
#
_symmetry.space_group_name_H-M   'P 1'
#
loop_
_entity.id
_entity.type
_entity.pdbx_description
1 polymer ?
#
loop_
_entity_poly.entity_id
_entity_poly.type
_entity_poly.pdbx_seq_one_letter_code
_entity_poly.pdbx_strand_id
1 'polypeptide(L)'
;PIQWWLLFGFSLSLLSIFIGSVGFLIWEGTGIWGINNPVFWGWAIINFVWWVGIGHAGTLISAILHLFRQNWRNAINRFAETMTLFAVICALVFPGIHVGRIWVAYWFLPLPNQMGMWPNMRSPLIWDFFAVFTYFTVSLLFWYTGLIPDLATLRDRAKGLKKKVYGFFALGWRGGNRQWQHYELAYLVLAGISTPLVLSVHSVVSSDFATSVIPGWHTTIFPPYFVAGAIYSGFGMVMTLSIIARKVYNLGHIITVEHLDK
;
A
#
# COMPACT_ATOMS: atom_id res chain seq x y z
N PRO A 1 -3.23 -14.96 -25.44
CA PRO A 1 -4.32 -14.25 -26.14
C PRO A 1 -3.82 -12.87 -26.58
N ILE A 2 -4.21 -12.40 -27.77
CA ILE A 2 -3.75 -11.12 -28.30
C ILE A 2 -4.10 -9.95 -27.38
N GLN A 3 -5.26 -10.01 -26.75
CA GLN A 3 -5.73 -9.02 -25.78
C GLN A 3 -4.77 -8.82 -24.60
N TRP A 4 -4.13 -9.90 -24.12
CA TRP A 4 -3.15 -9.83 -23.06
C TRP A 4 -1.88 -9.05 -23.52
N TRP A 5 -1.42 -9.34 -24.74
CA TRP A 5 -0.24 -8.65 -25.31
C TRP A 5 -0.53 -7.17 -25.60
N LEU A 6 -1.74 -6.84 -26.04
CA LEU A 6 -2.17 -5.44 -26.23
C LEU A 6 -2.21 -4.69 -24.90
N LEU A 7 -2.79 -5.29 -23.87
CA LEU A 7 -2.84 -4.68 -22.53
C LEU A 7 -1.43 -4.55 -21.94
N PHE A 8 -0.59 -5.57 -22.08
CA PHE A 8 0.79 -5.54 -21.62
C PHE A 8 1.59 -4.44 -22.33
N GLY A 9 1.51 -4.36 -23.66
CA GLY A 9 2.17 -3.33 -24.44
C GLY A 9 1.71 -1.91 -24.08
N PHE A 10 0.41 -1.72 -23.91
CA PHE A 10 -0.14 -0.45 -23.45
C PHE A 10 0.37 -0.06 -22.06
N SER A 11 0.33 -1.00 -21.11
CA SER A 11 0.83 -0.76 -19.75
C SER A 11 2.32 -0.47 -19.72
N LEU A 12 3.10 -1.17 -20.55
CA LEU A 12 4.54 -0.93 -20.67
C LEU A 12 4.84 0.45 -21.27
N SER A 13 4.05 0.90 -22.24
CA SER A 13 4.17 2.26 -22.81
C SER A 13 3.89 3.33 -21.75
N LEU A 14 2.83 3.17 -20.95
CA LEU A 14 2.52 4.10 -19.85
C LEU A 14 3.64 4.12 -18.79
N LEU A 15 4.17 2.95 -18.44
CA LEU A 15 5.29 2.85 -17.51
C LEU A 15 6.54 3.55 -18.06
N SER A 16 6.82 3.41 -19.35
CA SER A 16 7.97 4.07 -20.01
C SER A 16 7.82 5.59 -19.99
N ILE A 17 6.61 6.11 -20.25
CA ILE A 17 6.30 7.54 -20.15
C ILE A 17 6.50 8.01 -18.71
N PHE A 18 6.03 7.26 -17.72
CA PHE A 18 6.21 7.59 -16.31
C PHE A 18 7.70 7.65 -15.93
N ILE A 19 8.49 6.64 -16.29
CA ILE A 19 9.94 6.60 -16.01
C ILE A 19 10.65 7.78 -16.70
N GLY A 20 10.32 8.09 -17.95
CA GLY A 20 10.87 9.22 -18.66
C GLY A 20 10.53 10.55 -17.99
N SER A 21 9.28 10.72 -17.54
CA SER A 21 8.83 11.92 -16.82
C SER A 21 9.53 12.09 -15.47
N VAL A 22 9.74 11.00 -14.74
CA VAL A 22 10.51 11.01 -13.47
C VAL A 22 11.99 11.35 -13.75
N GLY A 23 12.58 10.79 -14.80
CA GLY A 23 13.93 11.15 -15.23
C GLY A 23 14.07 12.64 -15.55
N PHE A 24 13.12 13.21 -16.27
CA PHE A 24 13.06 14.65 -16.55
C PHE A 24 12.90 15.49 -15.27
N LEU A 25 12.03 15.05 -14.35
CA LEU A 25 11.86 15.68 -13.03
C LEU A 25 13.17 15.70 -12.22
N ILE A 26 13.91 14.59 -12.21
CA ILE A 26 15.19 14.49 -11.50
C ILE A 26 16.22 15.45 -12.10
N TRP A 27 16.21 15.60 -13.42
CA TRP A 27 17.12 16.50 -14.14
C TRP A 27 16.82 17.97 -13.86
N GLU A 28 15.57 18.39 -14.07
CA GLU A 28 15.15 19.80 -13.95
C GLU A 28 14.80 20.23 -12.51
N GLY A 29 14.32 19.28 -11.70
CA GLY A 29 13.80 19.53 -10.35
C GLY A 29 12.31 19.83 -10.33
N THR A 30 11.76 20.07 -9.13
CA THR A 30 10.30 20.24 -8.91
C THR A 30 9.71 21.51 -9.51
N GLY A 31 10.55 22.45 -10.01
CA GLY A 31 10.10 23.67 -10.67
C GLY A 31 9.22 23.44 -11.90
N ILE A 32 9.38 22.28 -12.58
CA ILE A 32 8.56 21.90 -13.74
C ILE A 32 7.08 21.66 -13.40
N TRP A 33 6.75 21.50 -12.13
CA TRP A 33 5.36 21.29 -11.71
C TRP A 33 4.51 22.55 -11.72
N GLY A 34 5.14 23.74 -11.86
CA GLY A 34 4.43 25.02 -11.87
C GLY A 34 3.72 25.37 -10.57
N ILE A 35 4.13 24.74 -9.45
CA ILE A 35 3.58 25.04 -8.13
C ILE A 35 4.19 26.32 -7.56
N ASN A 36 3.37 27.14 -6.90
CA ASN A 36 3.73 28.46 -6.40
C ASN A 36 3.61 28.55 -4.87
N ASN A 37 4.39 29.46 -4.29
CA ASN A 37 4.22 29.87 -2.91
C ASN A 37 2.88 30.63 -2.73
N PRO A 38 2.06 30.42 -1.67
CA PRO A 38 2.33 29.57 -0.49
C PRO A 38 1.93 28.09 -0.62
N VAL A 39 1.37 27.68 -1.75
CA VAL A 39 0.88 26.31 -1.97
C VAL A 39 1.91 25.54 -2.77
N PHE A 40 2.68 24.68 -2.08
CA PHE A 40 3.70 23.83 -2.70
C PHE A 40 3.17 22.43 -3.08
N TRP A 41 1.88 22.26 -3.15
CA TRP A 41 1.25 20.97 -3.45
C TRP A 41 0.60 20.99 -4.82
N GLY A 42 0.86 19.94 -5.57
CA GLY A 42 0.28 19.72 -6.88
C GLY A 42 -0.16 18.28 -7.05
N TRP A 43 -0.16 17.80 -8.28
CA TRP A 43 -0.62 16.47 -8.63
C TRP A 43 0.13 15.34 -7.91
N ALA A 44 1.41 15.54 -7.56
CA ALA A 44 2.21 14.52 -6.88
C ALA A 44 1.62 14.18 -5.50
N ILE A 45 1.32 15.19 -4.65
CA ILE A 45 0.75 14.96 -3.33
C ILE A 45 -0.68 14.42 -3.42
N ILE A 46 -1.48 14.87 -4.39
CA ILE A 46 -2.84 14.36 -4.61
C ILE A 46 -2.80 12.87 -4.93
N ASN A 47 -1.94 12.44 -5.85
CA ASN A 47 -1.76 11.04 -6.19
C ASN A 47 -1.20 10.22 -5.02
N PHE A 48 -0.26 10.76 -4.27
CA PHE A 48 0.25 10.12 -3.05
C PHE A 48 -0.88 9.79 -2.08
N VAL A 49 -1.67 10.81 -1.70
CA VAL A 49 -2.81 10.64 -0.77
C VAL A 49 -3.83 9.64 -1.31
N TRP A 50 -4.09 9.67 -2.62
CA TRP A 50 -5.02 8.74 -3.27
C TRP A 50 -4.53 7.29 -3.18
N TRP A 51 -3.26 7.02 -3.50
CA TRP A 51 -2.68 5.69 -3.40
C TRP A 51 -2.62 5.17 -1.96
N VAL A 52 -2.25 6.03 -1.01
CA VAL A 52 -2.28 5.68 0.42
C VAL A 52 -3.70 5.35 0.85
N GLY A 53 -4.68 6.17 0.47
CA GLY A 53 -6.09 5.96 0.82
C GLY A 53 -6.65 4.64 0.30
N ILE A 54 -6.41 4.32 -0.97
CA ILE A 54 -6.84 3.05 -1.56
C ILE A 54 -6.14 1.86 -0.90
N GLY A 55 -4.83 1.97 -0.63
CA GLY A 55 -4.07 0.91 0.01
C GLY A 55 -4.62 0.53 1.39
N HIS A 56 -5.14 1.47 2.13
CA HIS A 56 -5.65 1.25 3.49
C HIS A 56 -6.74 0.20 3.58
N ALA A 57 -7.71 0.20 2.67
CA ALA A 57 -8.87 -0.65 2.78
C ALA A 57 -8.54 -2.14 2.66
N GLY A 58 -7.63 -2.52 1.80
CA GLY A 58 -7.37 -3.95 1.59
C GLY A 58 -6.80 -4.65 2.82
N THR A 59 -5.80 -4.05 3.47
CA THR A 59 -5.28 -4.57 4.75
C THR A 59 -6.32 -4.44 5.86
N LEU A 60 -7.05 -3.33 5.94
CA LEU A 60 -8.06 -3.09 6.96
C LEU A 60 -9.21 -4.12 6.86
N ILE A 61 -9.75 -4.35 5.66
CA ILE A 61 -10.79 -5.36 5.42
C ILE A 61 -10.31 -6.74 5.89
N SER A 62 -9.14 -7.16 5.44
CA SER A 62 -8.61 -8.47 5.81
C SER A 62 -8.36 -8.59 7.32
N ALA A 63 -7.80 -7.54 7.95
CA ALA A 63 -7.51 -7.52 9.37
C ALA A 63 -8.78 -7.51 10.23
N ILE A 64 -9.72 -6.60 9.96
CA ILE A 64 -10.97 -6.49 10.71
C ILE A 64 -11.81 -7.78 10.59
N LEU A 65 -11.97 -8.32 9.38
CA LEU A 65 -12.73 -9.54 9.19
C LEU A 65 -12.08 -10.74 9.90
N HIS A 66 -10.75 -10.74 10.02
CA HIS A 66 -10.05 -11.76 10.79
C HIS A 66 -10.28 -11.61 12.29
N LEU A 67 -10.18 -10.40 12.82
CA LEU A 67 -10.44 -10.10 14.22
C LEU A 67 -11.89 -10.45 14.63
N PHE A 68 -12.85 -10.19 13.76
CA PHE A 68 -14.26 -10.56 13.97
C PHE A 68 -14.59 -12.00 13.57
N ARG A 69 -13.58 -12.83 13.22
CA ARG A 69 -13.72 -14.24 12.87
C ARG A 69 -14.73 -14.51 11.74
N GLN A 70 -14.77 -13.62 10.72
CA GLN A 70 -15.67 -13.75 9.60
C GLN A 70 -15.16 -14.78 8.58
N ASN A 71 -15.88 -15.87 8.37
CA ASN A 71 -15.45 -16.96 7.49
C ASN A 71 -15.40 -16.57 6.01
N TRP A 72 -16.29 -15.67 5.56
CA TRP A 72 -16.33 -15.20 4.17
C TRP A 72 -15.12 -14.38 3.77
N ARG A 73 -14.34 -13.90 4.74
CA ARG A 73 -13.05 -13.24 4.53
C ARG A 73 -12.16 -14.00 3.54
N ASN A 74 -12.14 -15.35 3.65
CA ASN A 74 -11.25 -16.19 2.84
C ASN A 74 -11.50 -16.08 1.33
N ALA A 75 -12.67 -15.59 0.90
CA ALA A 75 -12.99 -15.38 -0.50
C ALA A 75 -12.31 -14.12 -1.09
N ILE A 76 -12.03 -13.12 -0.25
CA ILE A 76 -11.57 -11.80 -0.73
C ILE A 76 -10.23 -11.35 -0.16
N ASN A 77 -9.77 -11.92 0.97
CA ASN A 77 -8.61 -11.41 1.70
C ASN A 77 -7.32 -11.38 0.86
N ARG A 78 -7.03 -12.43 0.12
CA ARG A 78 -5.82 -12.50 -0.72
C ARG A 78 -5.79 -11.41 -1.78
N PHE A 79 -6.95 -11.16 -2.36
CA PHE A 79 -7.11 -10.13 -3.38
C PHE A 79 -6.94 -8.73 -2.76
N ALA A 80 -7.62 -8.47 -1.65
CA ALA A 80 -7.56 -7.20 -0.95
C ALA A 80 -6.15 -6.88 -0.43
N GLU A 81 -5.48 -7.86 0.20
CA GLU A 81 -4.10 -7.71 0.69
C GLU A 81 -3.10 -7.45 -0.46
N THR A 82 -3.24 -8.15 -1.58
CA THR A 82 -2.39 -7.95 -2.76
C THR A 82 -2.61 -6.56 -3.36
N MET A 83 -3.85 -6.12 -3.47
CA MET A 83 -4.18 -4.76 -3.91
C MET A 83 -3.50 -3.70 -3.03
N THR A 84 -3.54 -3.88 -1.70
CA THR A 84 -2.85 -2.99 -0.77
C THR A 84 -1.37 -2.87 -1.08
N LEU A 85 -0.66 -3.99 -1.28
CA LEU A 85 0.78 -3.94 -1.56
C LEU A 85 1.09 -3.15 -2.82
N PHE A 86 0.37 -3.38 -3.91
CA PHE A 86 0.56 -2.60 -5.14
C PHE A 86 0.26 -1.12 -4.93
N ALA A 87 -0.82 -0.79 -4.22
CA ALA A 87 -1.17 0.60 -3.94
C ALA A 87 -0.10 1.29 -3.07
N VAL A 88 0.42 0.61 -2.04
CA VAL A 88 1.45 1.18 -1.16
C VAL A 88 2.80 1.29 -1.87
N ILE A 89 3.16 0.36 -2.76
CA ILE A 89 4.35 0.49 -3.62
C ILE A 89 4.23 1.74 -4.50
N CYS A 90 3.06 1.96 -5.12
CA CYS A 90 2.81 3.19 -5.88
C CYS A 90 2.93 4.44 -4.98
N ALA A 91 2.37 4.40 -3.77
CA ALA A 91 2.49 5.49 -2.81
C ALA A 91 3.95 5.79 -2.43
N LEU A 92 4.78 4.77 -2.18
CA LEU A 92 6.19 4.92 -1.80
C LEU A 92 7.06 5.60 -2.87
N VAL A 93 6.62 5.61 -4.13
CA VAL A 93 7.32 6.33 -5.19
C VAL A 93 7.25 7.84 -5.00
N PHE A 94 6.13 8.36 -4.48
CA PHE A 94 5.87 9.80 -4.39
C PHE A 94 6.78 10.57 -3.41
N PRO A 95 7.11 10.09 -2.20
CA PRO A 95 8.12 10.74 -1.38
C PRO A 95 9.45 10.94 -2.10
N GLY A 96 9.88 9.94 -2.89
CA GLY A 96 11.11 10.04 -3.69
C GLY A 96 11.03 11.09 -4.79
N ILE A 97 9.95 11.13 -5.56
CA ILE A 97 9.79 12.11 -6.64
C ILE A 97 9.48 13.52 -6.12
N HIS A 98 8.86 13.63 -4.95
CA HIS A 98 8.52 14.92 -4.33
C HIS A 98 9.77 15.71 -3.92
N VAL A 99 10.87 15.04 -3.63
CA VAL A 99 12.18 15.66 -3.41
C VAL A 99 12.72 16.34 -4.67
N GLY A 100 12.31 15.90 -5.85
CA GLY A 100 12.79 16.33 -7.16
C GLY A 100 14.17 15.77 -7.46
N ARG A 101 15.18 16.19 -6.71
CA ARG A 101 16.57 15.73 -6.86
C ARG A 101 16.84 14.57 -5.90
N ILE A 102 16.80 13.35 -6.41
CA ILE A 102 16.82 12.11 -5.61
C ILE A 102 18.07 11.99 -4.68
N TRP A 103 19.18 12.63 -5.03
CA TRP A 103 20.40 12.61 -4.20
C TRP A 103 20.26 13.37 -2.88
N VAL A 104 19.19 14.17 -2.68
CA VAL A 104 18.89 14.79 -1.38
C VAL A 104 17.87 13.99 -0.55
N ALA A 105 17.42 12.83 -1.05
CA ALA A 105 16.42 11.99 -0.37
C ALA A 105 16.90 11.47 1.01
N TYR A 106 18.22 11.46 1.28
CA TYR A 106 18.75 11.11 2.60
C TYR A 106 18.23 12.01 3.72
N TRP A 107 17.74 13.22 3.40
CA TRP A 107 17.12 14.12 4.37
C TRP A 107 15.81 13.59 4.96
N PHE A 108 15.21 12.56 4.39
CA PHE A 108 14.10 11.83 5.02
C PHE A 108 14.55 11.01 6.23
N LEU A 109 15.83 10.69 6.33
CA LEU A 109 16.35 9.95 7.46
C LEU A 109 16.68 10.90 8.61
N PRO A 110 16.50 10.47 9.88
CA PRO A 110 16.78 11.28 11.05
C PRO A 110 18.30 11.34 11.32
N LEU A 111 19.04 11.86 10.36
CA LEU A 111 20.49 11.98 10.44
C LEU A 111 20.88 13.29 11.10
N PRO A 112 21.93 13.30 11.97
CA PRO A 112 22.52 14.52 12.49
C PRO A 112 23.04 15.40 11.33
N ASN A 113 22.86 16.72 11.44
CA ASN A 113 23.32 17.69 10.44
C ASN A 113 23.83 18.96 11.11
N GLN A 114 24.26 19.92 10.29
CA GLN A 114 24.86 21.17 10.78
C GLN A 114 23.90 22.05 11.60
N MET A 115 22.60 21.84 11.46
CA MET A 115 21.55 22.59 12.17
C MET A 115 21.15 21.95 13.50
N GLY A 116 21.84 20.92 13.94
CA GLY A 116 21.52 20.13 15.11
C GLY A 116 20.88 18.78 14.78
N MET A 117 20.36 18.09 15.79
CA MET A 117 19.72 16.79 15.58
C MET A 117 18.31 16.96 15.04
N TRP A 118 18.06 16.39 13.87
CA TRP A 118 16.75 16.16 13.26
C TRP A 118 15.82 17.39 13.15
N PRO A 119 16.30 18.54 12.71
CA PRO A 119 15.42 19.72 12.54
C PRO A 119 14.30 19.46 11.53
N ASN A 120 14.56 18.58 10.57
CA ASN A 120 13.59 18.12 9.58
C ASN A 120 12.41 17.30 10.18
N MET A 121 12.58 16.71 11.38
CA MET A 121 11.49 15.98 12.07
C MET A 121 10.30 16.86 12.48
N ARG A 122 10.42 18.18 12.34
CA ARG A 122 9.29 19.10 12.50
C ARG A 122 8.37 19.15 11.29
N SER A 123 8.78 18.58 10.16
CA SER A 123 7.98 18.54 8.94
C SER A 123 7.08 17.31 8.91
N PRO A 124 5.76 17.44 8.66
CA PRO A 124 4.86 16.31 8.46
C PRO A 124 5.27 15.41 7.30
N LEU A 125 5.90 15.95 6.25
CA LEU A 125 6.42 15.16 5.11
C LEU A 125 7.43 14.09 5.54
N ILE A 126 8.19 14.35 6.61
CA ILE A 126 9.09 13.35 7.19
C ILE A 126 8.30 12.27 7.92
N TRP A 127 7.24 12.65 8.62
CA TRP A 127 6.36 11.70 9.32
C TRP A 127 5.68 10.76 8.34
N ASP A 128 5.28 11.26 7.17
CA ASP A 128 4.70 10.47 6.09
C ASP A 128 5.65 9.37 5.61
N PHE A 129 6.92 9.70 5.43
CA PHE A 129 7.91 8.70 5.03
C PHE A 129 7.93 7.52 6.02
N PHE A 130 8.01 7.80 7.32
CA PHE A 130 8.03 6.75 8.35
C PHE A 130 6.69 6.02 8.45
N ALA A 131 5.59 6.75 8.38
CA ALA A 131 4.25 6.18 8.46
C ALA A 131 3.98 5.21 7.31
N VAL A 132 4.25 5.63 6.07
CA VAL A 132 4.02 4.79 4.88
C VAL A 132 4.99 3.62 4.82
N PHE A 133 6.26 3.83 5.20
CA PHE A 133 7.23 2.74 5.26
C PHE A 133 6.88 1.69 6.31
N THR A 134 6.44 2.12 7.49
CA THR A 134 5.95 1.21 8.55
C THR A 134 4.72 0.45 8.07
N TYR A 135 3.79 1.16 7.42
CA TYR A 135 2.59 0.55 6.87
C TYR A 135 2.91 -0.48 5.77
N PHE A 136 3.83 -0.15 4.88
CA PHE A 136 4.31 -1.10 3.86
C PHE A 136 4.90 -2.36 4.50
N THR A 137 5.75 -2.18 5.50
CA THR A 137 6.42 -3.31 6.18
C THR A 137 5.40 -4.22 6.86
N VAL A 138 4.46 -3.67 7.61
CA VAL A 138 3.43 -4.46 8.30
C VAL A 138 2.49 -5.14 7.31
N SER A 139 2.06 -4.43 6.26
CA SER A 139 1.20 -5.00 5.22
C SER A 139 1.90 -6.11 4.44
N LEU A 140 3.20 -5.95 4.15
CA LEU A 140 4.02 -6.98 3.50
C LEU A 140 4.14 -8.23 4.39
N LEU A 141 4.41 -8.06 5.67
CA LEU A 141 4.49 -9.16 6.62
C LEU A 141 3.13 -9.87 6.77
N PHE A 142 2.04 -9.12 6.82
CA PHE A 142 0.69 -9.67 6.92
C PHE A 142 0.34 -10.50 5.68
N TRP A 143 0.53 -9.94 4.50
CA TRP A 143 0.33 -10.63 3.23
C TRP A 143 1.24 -11.84 3.07
N TYR A 144 2.54 -11.69 3.36
CA TYR A 144 3.51 -12.77 3.21
C TYR A 144 3.24 -13.93 4.18
N THR A 145 2.94 -13.61 5.45
CA THR A 145 2.54 -14.64 6.42
C THR A 145 1.35 -15.43 5.89
N GLY A 146 0.36 -14.74 5.35
CA GLY A 146 -0.79 -15.39 4.71
C GLY A 146 -0.42 -16.31 3.55
N LEU A 147 0.60 -15.98 2.77
CA LEU A 147 1.01 -16.77 1.59
C LEU A 147 1.86 -18.00 1.92
N ILE A 148 2.42 -18.13 3.10
CA ILE A 148 3.33 -19.24 3.44
C ILE A 148 2.72 -20.63 3.16
N PRO A 149 1.48 -20.95 3.57
CA PRO A 149 0.84 -22.23 3.25
C PRO A 149 0.60 -22.41 1.74
N ASP A 150 0.26 -21.35 1.04
CA ASP A 150 -0.01 -21.37 -0.40
C ASP A 150 1.28 -21.64 -1.18
N LEU A 151 2.39 -20.98 -0.80
CA LEU A 151 3.72 -21.22 -1.38
C LEU A 151 4.23 -22.64 -1.14
N ALA A 152 3.93 -23.22 0.03
CA ALA A 152 4.24 -24.61 0.30
C ALA A 152 3.45 -25.56 -0.62
N THR A 153 2.19 -25.28 -0.85
CA THR A 153 1.34 -26.06 -1.77
C THR A 153 1.88 -25.95 -3.21
N LEU A 154 2.31 -24.77 -3.64
CA LEU A 154 2.94 -24.56 -4.95
C LEU A 154 4.29 -25.28 -5.05
N ARG A 155 5.10 -25.25 -3.99
CA ARG A 155 6.36 -26.00 -3.90
C ARG A 155 6.14 -27.49 -4.14
N ASP A 156 5.14 -28.07 -3.51
CA ASP A 156 4.88 -29.53 -3.56
C ASP A 156 4.40 -29.97 -4.96
N ARG A 157 3.79 -29.06 -5.72
CA ARG A 157 3.37 -29.28 -7.12
C ARG A 157 4.43 -28.92 -8.16
N ALA A 158 5.44 -28.10 -7.80
CA ALA A 158 6.43 -27.60 -8.71
C ALA A 158 7.62 -28.54 -8.88
N LYS A 159 8.34 -28.37 -10.02
CA LYS A 159 9.58 -29.10 -10.34
C LYS A 159 10.73 -28.11 -10.63
N GLY A 160 11.96 -28.61 -10.51
CA GLY A 160 13.17 -27.85 -10.88
C GLY A 160 13.36 -26.57 -10.07
N LEU A 161 13.74 -25.48 -10.74
CA LEU A 161 14.02 -24.20 -10.12
C LEU A 161 12.81 -23.60 -9.38
N LYS A 162 11.60 -23.76 -9.94
CA LYS A 162 10.36 -23.28 -9.31
C LYS A 162 10.15 -23.90 -7.93
N LYS A 163 10.43 -25.20 -7.78
CA LYS A 163 10.34 -25.91 -6.48
C LYS A 163 11.31 -25.30 -5.45
N LYS A 164 12.52 -24.97 -5.85
CA LYS A 164 13.53 -24.35 -4.97
C LYS A 164 13.09 -22.94 -4.54
N VAL A 165 12.59 -22.13 -5.47
CA VAL A 165 12.11 -20.78 -5.20
C VAL A 165 10.93 -20.80 -4.24
N TYR A 166 9.89 -21.58 -4.53
CA TYR A 166 8.74 -21.70 -3.64
C TYR A 166 9.13 -22.30 -2.29
N GLY A 167 10.08 -23.25 -2.27
CA GLY A 167 10.60 -23.85 -1.04
C GLY A 167 11.31 -22.84 -0.14
N PHE A 168 12.09 -21.95 -0.72
CA PHE A 168 12.75 -20.87 0.00
C PHE A 168 11.72 -19.94 0.67
N PHE A 169 10.75 -19.47 -0.10
CA PHE A 169 9.72 -18.56 0.42
C PHE A 169 8.67 -19.24 1.30
N ALA A 170 8.51 -20.55 1.26
CA ALA A 170 7.63 -21.30 2.16
C ALA A 170 8.21 -21.49 3.58
N LEU A 171 9.45 -21.04 3.84
CA LEU A 171 10.10 -21.07 5.16
C LEU A 171 10.02 -22.43 5.88
N GLY A 172 10.14 -23.53 5.13
CA GLY A 172 10.08 -24.87 5.71
C GLY A 172 8.69 -25.33 6.17
N TRP A 173 7.63 -24.66 5.72
CA TRP A 173 6.26 -25.02 6.03
C TRP A 173 5.92 -26.45 5.56
N ARG A 174 5.37 -27.26 6.48
CA ARG A 174 4.96 -28.67 6.25
C ARG A 174 3.52 -28.95 6.65
N GLY A 175 2.79 -27.94 7.15
CA GLY A 175 1.39 -28.07 7.55
C GLY A 175 1.16 -28.84 8.87
N GLY A 176 2.19 -28.98 9.71
CA GLY A 176 2.04 -29.61 11.02
C GLY A 176 1.18 -28.75 11.97
N ASN A 177 0.49 -29.39 12.93
CA ASN A 177 -0.42 -28.73 13.86
C ASN A 177 0.25 -27.58 14.62
N ARG A 178 1.49 -27.74 15.07
CA ARG A 178 2.25 -26.67 15.74
C ARG A 178 2.52 -25.48 14.82
N GLN A 179 2.77 -25.74 13.52
CA GLN A 179 2.98 -24.67 12.55
C GLN A 179 1.68 -23.89 12.30
N TRP A 180 0.55 -24.58 12.24
CA TRP A 180 -0.76 -23.91 12.12
C TRP A 180 -1.08 -23.05 13.34
N GLN A 181 -0.83 -23.53 14.55
CA GLN A 181 -1.03 -22.73 15.77
C GLN A 181 -0.18 -21.44 15.77
N HIS A 182 1.10 -21.55 15.42
CA HIS A 182 1.98 -20.36 15.33
C HIS A 182 1.55 -19.42 14.22
N TYR A 183 1.11 -19.96 13.08
CA TYR A 183 0.59 -19.18 11.97
C TYR A 183 -0.64 -18.37 12.37
N GLU A 184 -1.62 -19.01 12.96
CA GLU A 184 -2.85 -18.33 13.40
C GLU A 184 -2.57 -17.24 14.42
N LEU A 185 -1.68 -17.51 15.38
CA LEU A 185 -1.27 -16.52 16.37
C LEU A 185 -0.54 -15.33 15.72
N ALA A 186 0.44 -15.61 14.86
CA ALA A 186 1.18 -14.55 14.15
C ALA A 186 0.25 -13.72 13.29
N TYR A 187 -0.66 -14.35 12.58
CA TYR A 187 -1.63 -13.69 11.73
C TYR A 187 -2.61 -12.82 12.51
N LEU A 188 -3.07 -13.31 13.68
CA LEU A 188 -3.92 -12.55 14.59
C LEU A 188 -3.20 -11.31 15.15
N VAL A 189 -1.95 -11.46 15.58
CA VAL A 189 -1.15 -10.33 16.08
C VAL A 189 -0.95 -9.29 14.99
N LEU A 190 -0.59 -9.71 13.77
CA LEU A 190 -0.43 -8.81 12.65
C LEU A 190 -1.74 -8.10 12.29
N ALA A 191 -2.88 -8.77 12.32
CA ALA A 191 -4.19 -8.16 12.13
C ALA A 191 -4.48 -7.10 13.21
N GLY A 192 -4.17 -7.41 14.47
CA GLY A 192 -4.33 -6.48 15.60
C GLY A 192 -3.46 -5.24 15.47
N ILE A 193 -2.24 -5.35 14.96
CA ILE A 193 -1.34 -4.22 14.71
C ILE A 193 -1.78 -3.42 13.47
N SER A 194 -2.19 -4.12 12.42
CA SER A 194 -2.57 -3.47 11.14
C SER A 194 -3.78 -2.55 11.29
N THR A 195 -4.75 -2.90 12.12
CA THR A 195 -6.00 -2.13 12.26
C THR A 195 -5.75 -0.69 12.75
N PRO A 196 -5.12 -0.44 13.91
CA PRO A 196 -4.84 0.93 14.35
C PRO A 196 -3.78 1.60 13.46
N LEU A 197 -2.84 0.85 12.90
CA LEU A 197 -1.80 1.40 12.02
C LEU A 197 -2.40 2.03 10.77
N VAL A 198 -3.36 1.37 10.13
CA VAL A 198 -4.08 1.91 8.96
C VAL A 198 -4.72 3.26 9.27
N LEU A 199 -5.39 3.37 10.42
CA LEU A 199 -6.04 4.62 10.84
C LEU A 199 -5.02 5.73 11.12
N SER A 200 -3.91 5.39 11.80
CA SER A 200 -2.87 6.34 12.17
C SER A 200 -2.09 6.87 10.97
N VAL A 201 -1.74 6.02 10.01
CA VAL A 201 -0.98 6.44 8.83
C VAL A 201 -1.73 7.52 8.04
N HIS A 202 -3.03 7.32 7.80
CA HIS A 202 -3.79 8.30 7.04
C HIS A 202 -4.05 9.60 7.84
N SER A 203 -4.12 9.50 9.16
CA SER A 203 -4.14 10.68 10.04
C SER A 203 -2.84 11.48 9.94
N VAL A 204 -1.68 10.81 9.88
CA VAL A 204 -0.36 11.45 9.70
C VAL A 204 -0.30 12.15 8.34
N VAL A 205 -0.63 11.45 7.25
CA VAL A 205 -0.64 12.02 5.88
C VAL A 205 -1.53 13.28 5.79
N SER A 206 -2.67 13.29 6.47
CA SER A 206 -3.56 14.45 6.49
C SER A 206 -2.97 15.66 7.22
N SER A 207 -1.98 15.44 8.09
CA SER A 207 -1.31 16.51 8.82
C SER A 207 -0.53 17.45 7.90
N ASP A 208 -0.10 17.00 6.72
CA ASP A 208 0.51 17.86 5.69
C ASP A 208 -0.38 19.06 5.37
N PHE A 209 -1.68 18.84 5.36
CA PHE A 209 -2.68 19.86 5.06
C PHE A 209 -3.11 20.62 6.31
N ALA A 210 -3.36 19.91 7.42
CA ALA A 210 -3.86 20.50 8.66
C ALA A 210 -2.82 21.36 9.38
N THR A 211 -1.53 21.12 9.19
CA THR A 211 -0.45 21.94 9.79
C THR A 211 0.06 23.03 8.83
N SER A 212 -0.47 23.10 7.62
CA SER A 212 -0.10 24.16 6.67
C SER A 212 -0.54 25.53 7.14
N VAL A 213 0.09 26.56 6.62
CA VAL A 213 -0.27 27.98 6.91
C VAL A 213 -1.41 28.48 6.03
N ILE A 214 -1.99 27.66 5.19
CA ILE A 214 -3.02 28.06 4.22
C ILE A 214 -4.35 28.28 4.95
N PRO A 215 -4.99 29.44 4.80
CA PRO A 215 -6.32 29.69 5.36
C PRO A 215 -7.34 28.66 4.88
N GLY A 216 -8.15 28.12 5.78
CA GLY A 216 -9.14 27.09 5.51
C GLY A 216 -8.62 25.65 5.56
N TRP A 217 -7.28 25.45 5.62
CA TRP A 217 -6.65 24.15 5.80
C TRP A 217 -6.00 24.02 7.18
N HIS A 218 -5.42 25.10 7.67
CA HIS A 218 -4.81 25.15 8.99
C HIS A 218 -5.82 24.81 10.10
N THR A 219 -5.43 23.94 11.02
CA THR A 219 -6.25 23.49 12.17
C THR A 219 -7.62 22.92 11.81
N THR A 220 -7.73 22.26 10.67
CA THR A 220 -8.99 21.65 10.19
C THR A 220 -9.16 20.21 10.67
N ILE A 221 -10.37 19.66 10.43
CA ILE A 221 -10.75 18.27 10.74
C ILE A 221 -10.17 17.25 9.73
N PHE A 222 -9.17 17.59 8.98
CA PHE A 222 -8.60 16.70 7.95
C PHE A 222 -8.20 15.31 8.46
N PRO A 223 -7.57 15.11 9.63
CA PRO A 223 -7.20 13.77 10.06
C PRO A 223 -8.36 12.77 10.09
N PRO A 224 -9.45 12.96 10.80
CA PRO A 224 -10.58 12.02 10.78
C PRO A 224 -11.31 12.01 9.43
N TYR A 225 -11.37 13.14 8.72
CA TYR A 225 -12.01 13.22 7.41
C TYR A 225 -11.29 12.36 6.36
N PHE A 226 -9.96 12.46 6.32
CA PHE A 226 -9.14 11.66 5.39
C PHE A 226 -9.23 10.16 5.70
N VAL A 227 -9.24 9.78 6.99
CA VAL A 227 -9.43 8.38 7.38
C VAL A 227 -10.76 7.84 6.89
N ALA A 228 -11.86 8.59 7.09
CA ALA A 228 -13.18 8.19 6.63
C ALA A 228 -13.24 8.08 5.10
N GLY A 229 -12.67 9.06 4.39
CA GLY A 229 -12.58 9.06 2.93
C GLY A 229 -11.74 7.90 2.38
N ALA A 230 -10.63 7.59 3.02
CA ALA A 230 -9.76 6.48 2.65
C ALA A 230 -10.46 5.12 2.82
N ILE A 231 -11.13 4.92 3.93
CA ILE A 231 -11.91 3.71 4.18
C ILE A 231 -12.99 3.56 3.10
N TYR A 232 -13.79 4.58 2.88
CA TYR A 232 -14.87 4.56 1.90
C TYR A 232 -14.37 4.29 0.47
N SER A 233 -13.39 5.07 0.00
CA SER A 233 -12.85 4.93 -1.36
C SER A 233 -12.13 3.60 -1.56
N GLY A 234 -11.44 3.13 -0.56
CA GLY A 234 -10.70 1.89 -0.62
C GLY A 234 -11.62 0.65 -0.63
N PHE A 235 -12.71 0.65 0.14
CA PHE A 235 -13.75 -0.39 0.02
C PHE A 235 -14.36 -0.40 -1.39
N GLY A 236 -14.68 0.77 -1.92
CA GLY A 236 -15.17 0.89 -3.30
C GLY A 236 -14.19 0.32 -4.33
N MET A 237 -12.88 0.53 -4.13
CA MET A 237 -11.86 -0.01 -5.03
C MET A 237 -11.73 -1.54 -4.91
N VAL A 238 -11.70 -2.10 -3.70
CA VAL A 238 -11.68 -3.56 -3.49
C VAL A 238 -12.88 -4.20 -4.17
N MET A 239 -14.06 -3.64 -4.00
CA MET A 239 -15.28 -4.13 -4.64
C MET A 239 -15.18 -4.07 -6.17
N THR A 240 -14.78 -2.93 -6.72
CA THR A 240 -14.63 -2.72 -8.17
C THR A 240 -13.68 -3.74 -8.78
N LEU A 241 -12.49 -3.88 -8.20
CA LEU A 241 -11.51 -4.83 -8.70
C LEU A 241 -11.95 -6.29 -8.50
N SER A 242 -12.65 -6.60 -7.41
CA SER A 242 -13.19 -7.94 -7.16
C SER A 242 -14.24 -8.33 -8.19
N ILE A 243 -15.10 -7.40 -8.62
CA ILE A 243 -16.09 -7.62 -9.68
C ILE A 243 -15.40 -7.91 -11.02
N ILE A 244 -14.37 -7.12 -11.35
CA ILE A 244 -13.59 -7.32 -12.58
C ILE A 244 -12.89 -8.69 -12.55
N ALA A 245 -12.18 -8.99 -11.47
CA ALA A 245 -11.48 -10.27 -11.30
C ALA A 245 -12.44 -11.46 -11.34
N ARG A 246 -13.59 -11.35 -10.67
CA ARG A 246 -14.67 -12.36 -10.68
C ARG A 246 -15.12 -12.68 -12.12
N LYS A 247 -15.26 -11.66 -12.96
CA LYS A 247 -15.68 -11.81 -14.35
C LYS A 247 -14.56 -12.39 -15.22
N VAL A 248 -13.35 -11.83 -15.14
CA VAL A 248 -12.20 -12.18 -16.00
C VAL A 248 -11.70 -13.61 -15.72
N TYR A 249 -11.65 -14.01 -14.44
CA TYR A 249 -11.14 -15.32 -14.03
C TYR A 249 -12.23 -16.35 -13.72
N ASN A 250 -13.50 -16.05 -13.99
CA ASN A 250 -14.63 -16.95 -13.73
C ASN A 250 -14.75 -17.39 -12.25
N LEU A 251 -14.47 -16.47 -11.32
CA LEU A 251 -14.46 -16.74 -9.88
C LEU A 251 -15.84 -16.59 -9.20
N GLY A 252 -16.93 -16.68 -9.95
CA GLY A 252 -18.28 -16.50 -9.43
C GLY A 252 -18.71 -17.49 -8.33
N HIS A 253 -18.04 -18.64 -8.26
CA HIS A 253 -18.23 -19.65 -7.23
C HIS A 253 -17.41 -19.38 -5.94
N ILE A 254 -16.39 -18.51 -6.00
CA ILE A 254 -15.54 -18.11 -4.85
C ILE A 254 -16.00 -16.74 -4.33
N ILE A 255 -16.04 -15.74 -5.21
CA ILE A 255 -16.50 -14.39 -4.91
C ILE A 255 -17.99 -14.32 -5.35
N THR A 256 -18.89 -14.61 -4.42
CA THR A 256 -20.34 -14.60 -4.69
C THR A 256 -20.90 -13.17 -4.62
N VAL A 257 -22.13 -12.96 -5.10
CA VAL A 257 -22.82 -11.68 -4.94
C VAL A 257 -23.05 -11.36 -3.47
N GLU A 258 -23.33 -12.38 -2.66
CA GLU A 258 -23.48 -12.23 -1.20
C GLU A 258 -22.20 -11.71 -0.52
N HIS A 259 -21.01 -12.09 -1.01
CA HIS A 259 -19.74 -11.56 -0.51
C HIS A 259 -19.52 -10.09 -0.88
N LEU A 260 -20.11 -9.64 -1.99
CA LEU A 260 -20.03 -8.25 -2.43
C LEU A 260 -21.05 -7.35 -1.72
N ASP A 261 -22.12 -7.93 -1.20
CA ASP A 261 -23.20 -7.24 -0.49
C ASP A 261 -22.88 -7.05 1.01
N LYS A 262 -21.99 -7.85 1.56
CA LYS A 262 -21.52 -7.79 2.95
C LYS A 262 -20.38 -6.80 3.11
#